data_54cd2fdbf090887326cfd9639506b886
#
_entry.id   54cd2fdbf090887326cfd9639506b886
#
_cell.length_a   1.000
_cell.length_b   1.000
_cell.length_c   1.000
_cell.angle_alpha   90.00
_cell.angle_beta   90.00
_cell.angle_gamma   90.00
#
_symmetry.space_group_name_H-M   'P 1'
#
loop_
_entity.id
_entity.type
_entity.pdbx_description
1 polymer ?
#
loop_
_entity_poly.entity_id
_entity_poly.type
_entity_poly.pdbx_seq_one_letter_code
_entity_poly.pdbx_strand_id
1 'polypeptide(L)'
;MNKQLQQFKYICLDLLSASLAWLFFFCYRKQFVELEIHGIEGLLFDQKFWLGISSISIFWVLLYYVLGYYRNVYRKSRLIELGQTLFHAFFGVLVIFFVAILDDLIPSYKNYYSSIGMLFCIHFSLTYLFRFIFTSLTVYKIHNRVFGFNTLIVGGAESAVEMYNSLSQSPKSGGNLFVGFVNGMDDKGYLLKSQLPYLGSYKKIKEIIESNRVEEVLIAIERSEQHHILEEIINDLEGVAVLLKVKPNNYDILAGKVKMKSMFDVPLIEIKHDLMPVWQFVLKRIIDIVFSVLAILVLSPLYLVTILLVKLSSKGPIFYYQERLGIHRNLFNIIKFRSMYVDAEKLGPQLSQDNDIRITKWGRIMRQYRIDELPQFLNVLVGDMSIVGPRPERPFYADKLILKAPHYKHIHKVKPGITSWGMVKYGYASTTDEMIDRLKYDVIYIENMSIFNDLKVLIYTFKIVFQGRGK
;
A
#
# COMPACT_ATOMS: atom_id res chain seq x y z
N MET A 1 9.35 -14.74 15.43
CA MET A 1 7.94 -14.94 15.87
C MET A 1 7.08 -15.52 14.75
N ASN A 2 6.05 -16.32 15.05
CA ASN A 2 5.16 -16.81 13.98
C ASN A 2 4.00 -15.82 13.76
N LYS A 3 4.18 -14.92 12.77
CA LYS A 3 3.20 -13.88 12.40
C LYS A 3 1.86 -14.49 11.94
N GLN A 4 1.91 -15.57 11.17
CA GLN A 4 0.71 -16.25 10.66
C GLN A 4 -0.13 -16.84 11.79
N LEU A 5 0.50 -17.48 12.78
CA LEU A 5 -0.21 -18.00 13.95
C LEU A 5 -0.90 -16.89 14.76
N GLN A 6 -0.25 -15.73 14.90
CA GLN A 6 -0.82 -14.61 15.62
C GLN A 6 -2.01 -14.01 14.84
N GLN A 7 -1.88 -13.87 13.52
CA GLN A 7 -2.98 -13.43 12.66
C GLN A 7 -4.17 -14.38 12.77
N PHE A 8 -3.92 -15.69 12.72
CA PHE A 8 -4.96 -16.70 12.86
C PHE A 8 -5.71 -16.59 14.19
N LYS A 9 -4.98 -16.38 15.31
CA LYS A 9 -5.61 -16.16 16.61
C LYS A 9 -6.52 -14.93 16.63
N TYR A 10 -6.10 -13.81 16.01
CA TYR A 10 -6.95 -12.62 15.89
C TYR A 10 -8.22 -12.90 15.06
N ILE A 11 -8.09 -13.62 13.95
CA ILE A 11 -9.22 -14.00 13.10
C ILE A 11 -10.22 -14.87 13.87
N CYS A 12 -9.74 -15.87 14.63
CA CYS A 12 -10.61 -16.71 15.47
C CYS A 12 -11.33 -15.91 16.56
N LEU A 13 -10.63 -14.97 17.21
CA LEU A 13 -11.23 -14.10 18.22
C LEU A 13 -12.28 -13.17 17.61
N ASP A 14 -12.01 -12.60 16.44
CA ASP A 14 -12.95 -11.73 15.74
C ASP A 14 -14.19 -12.51 15.26
N LEU A 15 -14.01 -13.75 14.75
CA LEU A 15 -15.13 -14.64 14.43
C LEU A 15 -16.00 -14.93 15.66
N LEU A 16 -15.35 -15.29 16.77
CA LEU A 16 -16.05 -15.56 18.04
C LEU A 16 -16.82 -14.33 18.52
N SER A 17 -16.16 -13.16 18.54
CA SER A 17 -16.81 -11.92 18.99
C SER A 17 -17.97 -11.51 18.11
N ALA A 18 -17.85 -11.67 16.78
CA ALA A 18 -18.92 -11.36 15.85
C ALA A 18 -20.11 -12.33 15.99
N SER A 19 -19.83 -13.62 16.15
CA SER A 19 -20.87 -14.63 16.38
C SER A 19 -21.64 -14.38 17.70
N LEU A 20 -20.93 -14.07 18.77
CA LEU A 20 -21.55 -13.71 20.05
C LEU A 20 -22.32 -12.38 19.97
N ALA A 21 -21.77 -11.40 19.26
CA ALA A 21 -22.45 -10.12 19.07
C ALA A 21 -23.77 -10.30 18.30
N TRP A 22 -23.78 -11.13 17.27
CA TRP A 22 -24.99 -11.44 16.52
C TRP A 22 -26.00 -12.21 17.36
N LEU A 23 -25.57 -13.20 18.15
CA LEU A 23 -26.42 -13.94 19.08
C LEU A 23 -27.16 -12.97 20.04
N PHE A 24 -26.40 -12.09 20.73
CA PHE A 24 -27.00 -11.15 21.66
C PHE A 24 -27.92 -10.14 20.98
N PHE A 25 -27.53 -9.67 19.80
CA PHE A 25 -28.36 -8.75 19.01
C PHE A 25 -29.65 -9.43 18.54
N PHE A 26 -29.58 -10.68 18.08
CA PHE A 26 -30.74 -11.43 17.63
C PHE A 26 -31.73 -11.70 18.80
N CYS A 27 -31.21 -12.07 19.97
CA CYS A 27 -32.03 -12.19 21.20
C CYS A 27 -32.72 -10.88 21.55
N TYR A 28 -31.93 -9.77 21.54
CA TYR A 28 -32.50 -8.44 21.80
C TYR A 28 -33.62 -8.11 20.81
N ARG A 29 -33.41 -8.35 19.54
CA ARG A 29 -34.36 -8.04 18.48
C ARG A 29 -35.66 -8.85 18.62
N LYS A 30 -35.57 -10.14 18.87
CA LYS A 30 -36.75 -11.03 19.10
C LYS A 30 -37.55 -10.59 20.31
N GLN A 31 -36.89 -10.23 21.41
CA GLN A 31 -37.54 -9.88 22.67
C GLN A 31 -38.14 -8.46 22.66
N PHE A 32 -37.45 -7.47 22.14
CA PHE A 32 -37.81 -6.05 22.28
C PHE A 32 -38.34 -5.38 21.02
N VAL A 33 -38.08 -5.93 19.85
CA VAL A 33 -38.49 -5.34 18.55
C VAL A 33 -39.62 -6.12 17.91
N GLU A 34 -39.50 -7.44 17.82
CA GLU A 34 -40.51 -8.32 17.23
C GLU A 34 -41.56 -8.80 18.25
N LEU A 35 -41.30 -8.64 19.54
CA LEU A 35 -42.17 -9.06 20.66
C LEU A 35 -42.56 -10.54 20.60
N GLU A 36 -41.76 -11.38 19.96
CA GLU A 36 -41.92 -12.81 19.91
C GLU A 36 -41.26 -13.46 21.13
N ILE A 37 -42.06 -13.97 22.07
CA ILE A 37 -41.57 -14.70 23.25
C ILE A 37 -41.29 -16.15 22.84
N HIS A 38 -40.16 -16.37 22.21
CA HIS A 38 -39.66 -17.73 21.99
C HIS A 38 -38.55 -18.01 23.00
N GLY A 39 -38.65 -19.15 23.70
CA GLY A 39 -37.55 -19.64 24.54
C GLY A 39 -36.29 -19.90 23.74
N ILE A 40 -35.16 -20.16 24.41
CA ILE A 40 -33.85 -20.44 23.76
C ILE A 40 -33.96 -21.56 22.71
N GLU A 41 -34.86 -22.51 22.91
CA GLU A 41 -35.12 -23.59 21.94
C GLU A 41 -35.64 -23.05 20.59
N GLY A 42 -36.52 -22.06 20.58
CA GLY A 42 -37.05 -21.45 19.37
C GLY A 42 -35.98 -20.72 18.52
N LEU A 43 -34.94 -20.15 19.17
CA LEU A 43 -33.84 -19.48 18.52
C LEU A 43 -32.95 -20.47 17.73
N LEU A 44 -32.72 -21.67 18.26
CA LEU A 44 -31.88 -22.69 17.64
C LEU A 44 -32.49 -23.29 16.39
N PHE A 45 -33.82 -23.27 16.25
CA PHE A 45 -34.54 -23.75 15.06
C PHE A 45 -34.79 -22.65 14.02
N ASP A 46 -34.45 -21.37 14.31
CA ASP A 46 -34.64 -20.29 13.36
C ASP A 46 -33.52 -20.29 12.30
N GLN A 47 -33.88 -20.55 11.05
CA GLN A 47 -32.94 -20.56 9.93
C GLN A 47 -32.26 -19.19 9.74
N LYS A 48 -32.95 -18.07 9.99
CA LYS A 48 -32.40 -16.71 9.90
C LYS A 48 -31.31 -16.48 10.93
N PHE A 49 -31.38 -17.12 12.09
CA PHE A 49 -30.36 -17.05 13.12
C PHE A 49 -29.00 -17.62 12.62
N TRP A 50 -29.02 -18.84 12.05
CA TRP A 50 -27.80 -19.50 11.57
C TRP A 50 -27.22 -18.83 10.32
N LEU A 51 -28.09 -18.38 9.38
CA LEU A 51 -27.66 -17.57 8.25
C LEU A 51 -27.02 -16.26 8.72
N GLY A 52 -27.59 -15.61 9.72
CA GLY A 52 -27.05 -14.38 10.27
C GLY A 52 -25.69 -14.58 10.95
N ILE A 53 -25.55 -15.61 11.82
CA ILE A 53 -24.26 -15.93 12.45
C ILE A 53 -23.18 -16.12 11.40
N SER A 54 -23.44 -16.93 10.38
CA SER A 54 -22.43 -17.25 9.37
C SER A 54 -22.10 -16.03 8.49
N SER A 55 -23.12 -15.37 7.91
CA SER A 55 -22.90 -14.26 6.96
C SER A 55 -22.31 -13.02 7.63
N ILE A 56 -22.83 -12.65 8.82
CA ILE A 56 -22.33 -11.47 9.56
C ILE A 56 -20.93 -11.68 10.11
N SER A 57 -20.63 -12.89 10.61
CA SER A 57 -19.26 -13.17 11.10
C SER A 57 -18.25 -13.17 9.96
N ILE A 58 -18.57 -13.74 8.79
CA ILE A 58 -17.73 -13.67 7.61
C ILE A 58 -17.56 -12.22 7.14
N PHE A 59 -18.64 -11.44 7.09
CA PHE A 59 -18.61 -10.03 6.72
C PHE A 59 -17.61 -9.25 7.60
N TRP A 60 -17.63 -9.42 8.92
CA TRP A 60 -16.73 -8.72 9.82
C TRP A 60 -15.27 -9.07 9.58
N VAL A 61 -14.95 -10.37 9.41
CA VAL A 61 -13.58 -10.80 9.12
C VAL A 61 -13.10 -10.24 7.78
N LEU A 62 -13.94 -10.27 6.75
CA LEU A 62 -13.62 -9.68 5.44
C LEU A 62 -13.40 -8.16 5.54
N LEU A 63 -14.28 -7.45 6.26
CA LEU A 63 -14.15 -6.02 6.49
C LEU A 63 -12.81 -5.69 7.18
N TYR A 64 -12.44 -6.40 8.25
CA TYR A 64 -11.18 -6.20 8.96
C TYR A 64 -9.97 -6.55 8.09
N TYR A 65 -10.08 -7.57 7.25
CA TYR A 65 -9.04 -7.93 6.29
C TYR A 65 -8.82 -6.82 5.25
N VAL A 66 -9.89 -6.32 4.63
CA VAL A 66 -9.86 -5.22 3.65
C VAL A 66 -9.32 -3.94 4.28
N LEU A 67 -9.70 -3.63 5.52
CA LEU A 67 -9.19 -2.47 6.25
C LEU A 67 -7.74 -2.64 6.75
N GLY A 68 -7.12 -3.81 6.52
CA GLY A 68 -5.73 -4.08 6.85
C GLY A 68 -5.46 -4.30 8.34
N TYR A 69 -6.50 -4.59 9.12
CA TYR A 69 -6.40 -4.75 10.57
C TYR A 69 -5.40 -5.84 10.97
N TYR A 70 -5.28 -6.92 10.20
CA TYR A 70 -4.42 -8.07 10.50
C TYR A 70 -2.95 -7.92 10.07
N ARG A 71 -2.52 -6.78 9.47
CA ARG A 71 -1.13 -6.63 8.98
C ARG A 71 -0.09 -6.56 10.08
N ASN A 72 -0.32 -5.75 11.10
CA ASN A 72 0.65 -5.42 12.15
C ASN A 72 0.22 -5.91 13.53
N VAL A 73 0.00 -7.22 13.68
CA VAL A 73 -0.60 -7.84 14.87
C VAL A 73 0.24 -7.77 16.15
N TYR A 74 1.57 -7.63 16.03
CA TYR A 74 2.46 -7.54 17.21
C TYR A 74 2.78 -6.12 17.66
N ARG A 75 2.57 -5.11 16.80
CA ARG A 75 2.96 -3.71 17.04
C ARG A 75 1.76 -2.80 17.29
N LYS A 76 0.70 -3.37 17.87
CA LYS A 76 -0.51 -2.62 18.23
C LYS A 76 -0.40 -2.06 19.64
N SER A 77 -0.84 -0.81 19.81
CA SER A 77 -1.08 -0.23 21.13
C SER A 77 -2.58 -0.33 21.48
N ARG A 78 -2.89 -0.42 22.76
CA ARG A 78 -4.27 -0.51 23.26
C ARG A 78 -5.15 0.65 22.79
N LEU A 79 -4.57 1.87 22.76
CA LEU A 79 -5.30 3.07 22.36
C LEU A 79 -5.57 3.11 20.85
N ILE A 80 -4.59 2.71 20.05
CA ILE A 80 -4.77 2.58 18.58
C ILE A 80 -5.82 1.52 18.29
N GLU A 81 -5.82 0.42 19.02
CA GLU A 81 -6.79 -0.67 18.87
C GLU A 81 -8.21 -0.23 19.23
N LEU A 82 -8.37 0.56 20.30
CA LEU A 82 -9.64 1.18 20.65
C LEU A 82 -10.20 2.02 19.50
N GLY A 83 -9.39 2.97 18.99
CA GLY A 83 -9.81 3.86 17.91
C GLY A 83 -10.13 3.11 16.61
N GLN A 84 -9.30 2.13 16.24
CA GLN A 84 -9.55 1.30 15.05
C GLN A 84 -10.83 0.47 15.22
N THR A 85 -11.02 -0.17 16.35
CA THR A 85 -12.22 -1.00 16.60
C THR A 85 -13.48 -0.15 16.61
N LEU A 86 -13.45 1.04 17.22
CA LEU A 86 -14.57 1.99 17.23
C LEU A 86 -14.96 2.39 15.78
N PHE A 87 -13.97 2.80 15.01
CA PHE A 87 -14.17 3.23 13.62
C PHE A 87 -14.70 2.10 12.73
N HIS A 88 -14.10 0.91 12.81
CA HIS A 88 -14.53 -0.24 12.02
C HIS A 88 -15.94 -0.71 12.44
N ALA A 89 -16.24 -0.75 13.74
CA ALA A 89 -17.56 -1.12 14.24
C ALA A 89 -18.63 -0.13 13.74
N PHE A 90 -18.35 1.17 13.77
CA PHE A 90 -19.29 2.18 13.29
C PHE A 90 -19.62 1.98 11.79
N PHE A 91 -18.60 1.87 10.96
CA PHE A 91 -18.80 1.65 9.51
C PHE A 91 -19.45 0.32 9.20
N GLY A 92 -19.01 -0.77 9.84
CA GLY A 92 -19.56 -2.09 9.60
C GLY A 92 -21.03 -2.20 10.01
N VAL A 93 -21.41 -1.60 11.13
CA VAL A 93 -22.81 -1.56 11.56
C VAL A 93 -23.68 -0.75 10.60
N LEU A 94 -23.18 0.38 10.07
CA LEU A 94 -23.89 1.11 9.03
C LEU A 94 -24.13 0.26 7.78
N VAL A 95 -23.13 -0.49 7.32
CA VAL A 95 -23.30 -1.40 6.18
C VAL A 95 -24.32 -2.48 6.47
N ILE A 96 -24.23 -3.14 7.63
CA ILE A 96 -25.21 -4.16 8.03
C ILE A 96 -26.62 -3.58 8.11
N PHE A 97 -26.76 -2.37 8.64
CA PHE A 97 -28.05 -1.70 8.73
C PHE A 97 -28.69 -1.50 7.36
N PHE A 98 -27.96 -0.92 6.41
CA PHE A 98 -28.49 -0.65 5.08
C PHE A 98 -28.74 -1.92 4.24
N VAL A 99 -27.96 -2.97 4.47
CA VAL A 99 -28.05 -4.20 3.67
C VAL A 99 -29.01 -5.23 4.28
N ALA A 100 -29.10 -5.31 5.59
CA ALA A 100 -29.79 -6.41 6.27
C ALA A 100 -30.93 -5.99 7.20
N ILE A 101 -30.98 -4.73 7.66
CA ILE A 101 -31.97 -4.30 8.68
C ILE A 101 -33.01 -3.35 8.08
N LEU A 102 -32.63 -2.53 7.11
CA LEU A 102 -33.51 -1.49 6.56
C LEU A 102 -34.75 -2.06 5.86
N ASP A 103 -34.63 -3.25 5.26
CA ASP A 103 -35.70 -3.91 4.50
C ASP A 103 -36.69 -4.68 5.36
N ASP A 104 -36.46 -4.75 6.68
CA ASP A 104 -37.34 -5.43 7.60
C ASP A 104 -38.58 -4.57 7.94
N LEU A 105 -39.76 -5.18 7.92
CA LEU A 105 -41.01 -4.55 8.33
C LEU A 105 -41.04 -4.38 9.86
N ILE A 106 -40.67 -3.19 10.34
CA ILE A 106 -40.61 -2.86 11.76
C ILE A 106 -41.77 -1.89 12.12
N PRO A 107 -42.47 -2.08 13.23
CA PRO A 107 -43.66 -1.29 13.61
C PRO A 107 -43.41 0.22 13.80
N SER A 108 -42.20 0.62 14.14
CA SER A 108 -41.85 2.02 14.40
C SER A 108 -40.43 2.36 13.94
N TYR A 109 -40.23 3.56 13.35
CA TYR A 109 -38.90 4.07 13.00
C TYR A 109 -37.93 4.17 14.19
N LYS A 110 -38.45 4.31 15.42
CA LYS A 110 -37.64 4.33 16.65
C LYS A 110 -36.91 3.01 16.85
N ASN A 111 -37.46 1.90 16.40
CA ASN A 111 -36.87 0.57 16.53
C ASN A 111 -35.65 0.41 15.60
N TYR A 112 -35.56 1.16 14.50
CA TYR A 112 -34.35 1.20 13.66
C TYR A 112 -33.18 1.83 14.42
N TYR A 113 -33.40 2.99 15.07
CA TYR A 113 -32.35 3.65 15.86
C TYR A 113 -31.88 2.81 17.04
N SER A 114 -32.82 2.18 17.75
CA SER A 114 -32.47 1.28 18.87
C SER A 114 -31.69 0.05 18.37
N SER A 115 -32.08 -0.51 17.23
CA SER A 115 -31.39 -1.67 16.63
C SER A 115 -29.97 -1.33 16.19
N ILE A 116 -29.75 -0.18 15.52
CA ILE A 116 -28.41 0.28 15.15
C ILE A 116 -27.54 0.51 16.39
N GLY A 117 -28.08 1.27 17.36
CA GLY A 117 -27.35 1.58 18.60
C GLY A 117 -26.98 0.31 19.36
N MET A 118 -27.91 -0.61 19.50
CA MET A 118 -27.70 -1.86 20.24
C MET A 118 -26.69 -2.78 19.51
N LEU A 119 -26.82 -2.96 18.19
CA LEU A 119 -25.85 -3.72 17.40
C LEU A 119 -24.44 -3.13 17.52
N PHE A 120 -24.33 -1.80 17.42
CA PHE A 120 -23.05 -1.11 17.58
C PHE A 120 -22.46 -1.33 18.98
N CYS A 121 -23.23 -1.10 20.04
CA CYS A 121 -22.74 -1.24 21.41
C CYS A 121 -22.32 -2.69 21.73
N ILE A 122 -23.12 -3.67 21.34
CA ILE A 122 -22.80 -5.09 21.58
C ILE A 122 -21.55 -5.49 20.79
N HIS A 123 -21.53 -5.21 19.48
CA HIS A 123 -20.41 -5.62 18.64
C HIS A 123 -19.10 -4.92 19.03
N PHE A 124 -19.15 -3.61 19.24
CA PHE A 124 -17.97 -2.84 19.67
C PHE A 124 -17.45 -3.35 21.02
N SER A 125 -18.32 -3.50 22.01
CA SER A 125 -17.92 -3.90 23.37
C SER A 125 -17.28 -5.29 23.39
N LEU A 126 -17.90 -6.27 22.75
CA LEU A 126 -17.38 -7.65 22.70
C LEU A 126 -16.07 -7.71 21.91
N THR A 127 -16.06 -7.13 20.72
CA THR A 127 -14.85 -7.15 19.87
C THR A 127 -13.68 -6.43 20.54
N TYR A 128 -13.94 -5.25 21.13
CA TYR A 128 -12.90 -4.52 21.84
C TYR A 128 -12.42 -5.27 23.08
N LEU A 129 -13.31 -5.87 23.86
CA LEU A 129 -12.95 -6.64 25.05
C LEU A 129 -11.97 -7.79 24.71
N PHE A 130 -12.31 -8.63 23.73
CA PHE A 130 -11.44 -9.73 23.32
C PHE A 130 -10.10 -9.24 22.77
N ARG A 131 -10.12 -8.21 21.93
CA ARG A 131 -8.92 -7.59 21.37
C ARG A 131 -8.07 -6.94 22.46
N PHE A 132 -8.67 -6.22 23.39
CA PHE A 132 -7.97 -5.58 24.51
C PHE A 132 -7.23 -6.59 25.38
N ILE A 133 -7.88 -7.70 25.74
CA ILE A 133 -7.25 -8.78 26.50
C ILE A 133 -6.05 -9.35 25.72
N PHE A 134 -6.28 -9.71 24.46
CA PHE A 134 -5.25 -10.36 23.64
C PHE A 134 -4.06 -9.43 23.32
N THR A 135 -4.33 -8.17 23.00
CA THR A 135 -3.29 -7.15 22.79
C THR A 135 -2.55 -6.87 24.10
N SER A 136 -3.25 -6.80 25.24
CA SER A 136 -2.61 -6.59 26.54
C SER A 136 -1.67 -7.74 26.91
N LEU A 137 -2.06 -8.98 26.67
CA LEU A 137 -1.19 -10.15 26.88
C LEU A 137 0.03 -10.12 25.95
N THR A 138 -0.17 -9.72 24.68
CA THR A 138 0.93 -9.61 23.70
C THR A 138 1.93 -8.51 24.11
N VAL A 139 1.43 -7.32 24.46
CA VAL A 139 2.25 -6.20 24.93
C VAL A 139 2.99 -6.55 26.23
N TYR A 140 2.32 -7.23 27.17
CA TYR A 140 2.95 -7.70 28.41
C TYR A 140 4.16 -8.64 28.12
N LYS A 141 3.99 -9.60 27.20
CA LYS A 141 5.08 -10.51 26.80
C LYS A 141 6.23 -9.78 26.11
N ILE A 142 5.96 -8.75 25.31
CA ILE A 142 6.97 -7.90 24.67
C ILE A 142 7.73 -7.09 25.71
N HIS A 143 7.03 -6.42 26.62
CA HIS A 143 7.64 -5.61 27.67
C HIS A 143 8.54 -6.42 28.61
N ASN A 144 8.15 -7.68 28.88
CA ASN A 144 8.92 -8.61 29.70
C ASN A 144 9.98 -9.39 28.92
N ARG A 145 10.27 -9.02 27.66
CA ARG A 145 11.28 -9.65 26.78
C ARG A 145 11.06 -11.15 26.51
N VAL A 146 9.83 -11.65 26.73
CA VAL A 146 9.45 -13.03 26.35
C VAL A 146 9.33 -13.14 24.83
N PHE A 147 8.84 -12.08 24.19
CA PHE A 147 8.80 -11.91 22.75
C PHE A 147 9.61 -10.70 22.33
N GLY A 148 10.27 -10.78 21.18
CA GLY A 148 10.98 -9.66 20.61
C GLY A 148 11.21 -9.81 19.12
N PHE A 149 11.70 -8.73 18.52
CA PHE A 149 12.02 -8.61 17.10
C PHE A 149 13.54 -8.66 16.95
N ASN A 150 14.05 -9.56 16.14
CA ASN A 150 15.47 -9.60 15.83
C ASN A 150 15.89 -8.27 15.21
N THR A 151 16.72 -7.53 15.93
CA THR A 151 17.08 -6.15 15.62
C THR A 151 18.57 -6.06 15.29
N LEU A 152 18.89 -5.48 14.12
CA LEU A 152 20.23 -5.20 13.67
C LEU A 152 20.51 -3.69 13.80
N ILE A 153 21.68 -3.33 14.32
CA ILE A 153 22.11 -1.92 14.34
C ILE A 153 23.07 -1.66 13.17
N VAL A 154 22.86 -0.55 12.46
CA VAL A 154 23.77 -0.05 11.44
C VAL A 154 24.49 1.15 12.00
N GLY A 155 25.81 1.00 12.20
CA GLY A 155 26.68 1.96 12.86
C GLY A 155 27.44 1.32 14.00
N GLY A 156 28.66 1.81 14.26
CA GLY A 156 29.54 1.31 15.34
C GLY A 156 30.10 2.39 16.26
N ALA A 157 29.76 3.66 15.97
CA ALA A 157 30.26 4.84 16.68
C ALA A 157 29.39 5.18 17.92
N GLU A 158 29.66 6.31 18.54
CA GLU A 158 29.01 6.78 19.77
C GLU A 158 27.47 6.84 19.65
N SER A 159 26.97 7.31 18.51
CA SER A 159 25.52 7.36 18.23
C SER A 159 24.84 6.00 18.31
N ALA A 160 25.52 4.92 17.86
CA ALA A 160 25.02 3.57 17.93
C ALA A 160 25.03 3.01 19.36
N VAL A 161 26.07 3.34 20.13
CA VAL A 161 26.18 2.97 21.56
C VAL A 161 25.10 3.67 22.38
N GLU A 162 24.88 4.96 22.18
CA GLU A 162 23.80 5.71 22.84
C GLU A 162 22.42 5.09 22.52
N MET A 163 22.15 4.79 21.24
CA MET A 163 20.91 4.18 20.83
C MET A 163 20.72 2.81 21.48
N TYR A 164 21.74 1.96 21.46
CA TYR A 164 21.71 0.66 22.10
C TYR A 164 21.43 0.76 23.59
N ASN A 165 22.16 1.63 24.31
CA ASN A 165 21.98 1.84 25.75
C ASN A 165 20.58 2.36 26.07
N SER A 166 20.09 3.34 25.33
CA SER A 166 18.73 3.90 25.52
C SER A 166 17.63 2.86 25.34
N LEU A 167 17.77 1.97 24.36
CA LEU A 167 16.77 0.91 24.10
C LEU A 167 16.91 -0.29 25.06
N SER A 168 18.15 -0.63 25.45
CA SER A 168 18.44 -1.77 26.33
C SER A 168 18.10 -1.51 27.79
N GLN A 169 18.35 -0.27 28.25
CA GLN A 169 18.13 0.16 29.64
C GLN A 169 16.69 0.65 29.86
N SER A 170 15.86 0.74 28.82
CA SER A 170 14.46 1.14 28.99
C SER A 170 13.73 0.18 29.94
N PRO A 171 13.00 0.70 30.95
CA PRO A 171 12.26 -0.11 31.92
C PRO A 171 11.21 -1.02 31.27
N LYS A 172 10.69 -0.59 30.13
CA LYS A 172 9.76 -1.37 29.30
C LYS A 172 10.41 -1.60 27.95
N SER A 173 10.71 -2.86 27.62
CA SER A 173 11.30 -3.21 26.34
C SER A 173 10.35 -2.84 25.19
N GLY A 174 10.87 -2.17 24.16
CA GLY A 174 10.20 -1.98 22.88
C GLY A 174 10.11 -3.25 22.03
N GLY A 175 10.65 -4.38 22.56
CA GLY A 175 10.70 -5.67 21.86
C GLY A 175 11.97 -5.89 21.04
N ASN A 176 12.99 -5.07 21.16
CA ASN A 176 14.25 -5.25 20.44
C ASN A 176 15.08 -6.40 21.03
N LEU A 177 15.38 -7.40 20.20
CA LEU A 177 16.35 -8.47 20.45
C LEU A 177 17.55 -8.23 19.54
N PHE A 178 18.60 -7.63 20.09
CA PHE A 178 19.77 -7.23 19.30
C PHE A 178 20.57 -8.46 18.89
N VAL A 179 20.70 -8.71 17.59
CA VAL A 179 21.47 -9.82 17.03
C VAL A 179 22.91 -9.45 16.75
N GLY A 180 23.19 -8.16 16.58
CA GLY A 180 24.53 -7.62 16.33
C GLY A 180 24.48 -6.26 15.63
N PHE A 181 25.63 -5.83 15.13
CA PHE A 181 25.72 -4.60 14.36
C PHE A 181 26.58 -4.78 13.09
N VAL A 182 26.34 -3.91 12.13
CA VAL A 182 27.11 -3.76 10.89
C VAL A 182 27.65 -2.34 10.78
N ASN A 183 28.82 -2.15 10.17
CA ASN A 183 29.41 -0.84 9.96
C ASN A 183 29.92 -0.68 8.52
N GLY A 184 30.08 0.56 8.07
CA GLY A 184 30.49 0.88 6.70
C GLY A 184 31.87 1.49 6.55
N MET A 185 32.51 1.90 7.65
CA MET A 185 33.84 2.52 7.60
C MET A 185 34.82 1.70 8.44
N ASP A 186 35.90 1.30 7.80
CA ASP A 186 36.91 0.39 8.35
C ASP A 186 37.84 1.01 9.43
N ASP A 187 37.76 2.33 9.71
CA ASP A 187 38.86 3.02 10.38
C ASP A 187 38.57 3.69 11.74
N LYS A 188 37.36 3.63 12.27
CA LYS A 188 37.11 4.18 13.63
C LYS A 188 36.67 3.06 14.54
N GLY A 189 37.43 2.80 15.60
CA GLY A 189 37.24 1.70 16.54
C GLY A 189 35.77 1.48 16.90
N TYR A 190 35.31 0.24 16.72
CA TYR A 190 33.93 -0.17 16.93
C TYR A 190 33.58 -0.14 18.42
N LEU A 191 33.14 1.02 18.93
CA LEU A 191 32.78 1.20 20.34
C LEU A 191 31.66 0.20 20.76
N LEU A 192 30.78 -0.15 19.82
CA LEU A 192 29.69 -1.09 20.09
C LEU A 192 30.14 -2.56 20.18
N LYS A 193 31.39 -2.89 19.76
CA LYS A 193 31.93 -4.26 19.79
C LYS A 193 32.06 -4.83 21.20
N SER A 194 32.14 -3.98 22.20
CA SER A 194 32.14 -4.41 23.61
C SER A 194 30.78 -4.90 24.11
N GLN A 195 29.70 -4.58 23.42
CA GLN A 195 28.31 -4.83 23.83
C GLN A 195 27.58 -5.77 22.88
N LEU A 196 27.89 -5.72 21.57
CA LEU A 196 27.23 -6.53 20.54
C LEU A 196 28.25 -7.13 19.58
N PRO A 197 27.93 -8.34 18.99
CA PRO A 197 28.77 -8.95 17.98
C PRO A 197 28.77 -8.13 16.68
N TYR A 198 29.96 -7.97 16.11
CA TYR A 198 30.14 -7.39 14.77
C TYR A 198 29.84 -8.46 13.71
N LEU A 199 28.87 -8.20 12.85
CA LEU A 199 28.39 -9.15 11.82
C LEU A 199 28.97 -8.89 10.42
N GLY A 200 29.64 -7.75 10.22
CA GLY A 200 30.28 -7.43 8.95
C GLY A 200 29.96 -6.03 8.43
N SER A 201 30.30 -5.81 7.15
CA SER A 201 30.03 -4.54 6.45
C SER A 201 28.55 -4.42 6.04
N TYR A 202 28.00 -3.20 6.05
CA TYR A 202 26.66 -2.91 5.56
C TYR A 202 26.44 -3.32 4.10
N LYS A 203 27.49 -3.41 3.28
CA LYS A 203 27.40 -3.90 1.89
C LYS A 203 26.86 -5.32 1.75
N LYS A 204 26.94 -6.13 2.83
CA LYS A 204 26.37 -7.49 2.93
C LYS A 204 25.11 -7.53 3.77
N ILE A 205 24.44 -6.39 3.96
CA ILE A 205 23.31 -6.28 4.88
C ILE A 205 22.16 -7.25 4.55
N LYS A 206 21.89 -7.52 3.27
CA LYS A 206 20.85 -8.48 2.84
C LYS A 206 21.13 -9.89 3.31
N GLU A 207 22.37 -10.37 3.12
CA GLU A 207 22.80 -11.70 3.54
C GLU A 207 22.73 -11.84 5.09
N ILE A 208 23.11 -10.76 5.80
CA ILE A 208 23.08 -10.72 7.25
C ILE A 208 21.63 -10.72 7.77
N ILE A 209 20.72 -10.03 7.12
CA ILE A 209 19.29 -10.00 7.45
C ILE A 209 18.68 -11.40 7.30
N GLU A 210 18.96 -12.06 6.20
CA GLU A 210 18.42 -13.42 5.93
C GLU A 210 18.98 -14.46 6.91
N SER A 211 20.30 -14.48 7.10
CA SER A 211 20.98 -15.44 7.97
C SER A 211 20.57 -15.32 9.45
N ASN A 212 20.35 -14.09 9.93
CA ASN A 212 19.97 -13.82 11.31
C ASN A 212 18.46 -13.60 11.50
N ARG A 213 17.65 -13.75 10.44
CA ARG A 213 16.20 -13.51 10.46
C ARG A 213 15.84 -12.16 11.09
N VAL A 214 16.54 -11.12 10.64
CA VAL A 214 16.33 -9.75 11.14
C VAL A 214 14.95 -9.26 10.74
N GLU A 215 14.21 -8.72 11.71
CA GLU A 215 12.87 -8.16 11.50
C GLU A 215 12.87 -6.62 11.57
N GLU A 216 13.93 -6.04 12.18
CA GLU A 216 14.08 -4.61 12.40
C GLU A 216 15.53 -4.15 12.21
N VAL A 217 15.74 -3.07 11.48
CA VAL A 217 17.05 -2.45 11.27
C VAL A 217 17.02 -1.03 11.82
N LEU A 218 17.92 -0.75 12.76
CA LEU A 218 18.10 0.56 13.38
C LEU A 218 19.33 1.24 12.80
N ILE A 219 19.14 2.36 12.12
CA ILE A 219 20.23 3.12 11.51
C ILE A 219 20.66 4.23 12.46
N ALA A 220 21.89 4.12 12.98
CA ALA A 220 22.50 5.02 13.93
C ALA A 220 23.81 5.63 13.37
N ILE A 221 23.73 6.15 12.15
CA ILE A 221 24.83 6.78 11.44
C ILE A 221 24.75 8.29 11.62
N GLU A 222 25.88 8.94 11.87
CA GLU A 222 25.95 10.40 11.93
C GLU A 222 25.79 11.00 10.53
N ARG A 223 24.73 11.78 10.34
CA ARG A 223 24.30 12.25 9.01
C ARG A 223 25.22 13.30 8.36
N SER A 224 26.10 13.93 9.09
CA SER A 224 26.92 15.03 8.56
C SER A 224 27.90 14.60 7.45
N GLU A 225 28.32 13.33 7.45
CA GLU A 225 29.34 12.83 6.49
C GLU A 225 28.86 11.65 5.63
N GLN A 226 27.65 11.09 5.86
CA GLN A 226 27.27 9.76 5.36
C GLN A 226 25.86 9.68 4.74
N HIS A 227 25.36 10.77 4.17
CA HIS A 227 24.06 10.74 3.46
C HIS A 227 23.98 9.67 2.37
N HIS A 228 25.07 9.46 1.64
CA HIS A 228 25.13 8.46 0.58
C HIS A 228 24.99 7.01 1.10
N ILE A 229 25.53 6.72 2.32
CA ILE A 229 25.42 5.39 2.93
C ILE A 229 23.98 5.12 3.34
N LEU A 230 23.29 6.11 3.89
CA LEU A 230 21.87 5.99 4.26
C LEU A 230 21.01 5.70 3.03
N GLU A 231 21.23 6.44 1.93
CA GLU A 231 20.52 6.22 0.66
C GLU A 231 20.84 4.85 0.08
N GLU A 232 22.09 4.40 0.11
CA GLU A 232 22.51 3.09 -0.37
C GLU A 232 21.83 1.97 0.43
N ILE A 233 21.81 2.06 1.78
CA ILE A 233 21.14 1.08 2.64
C ILE A 233 19.64 1.06 2.38
N ILE A 234 18.98 2.21 2.24
CA ILE A 234 17.55 2.28 1.94
C ILE A 234 17.26 1.65 0.58
N ASN A 235 18.08 1.94 -0.44
CA ASN A 235 17.94 1.36 -1.76
C ASN A 235 18.22 -0.15 -1.79
N ASP A 236 19.20 -0.61 -1.02
CA ASP A 236 19.51 -2.04 -0.92
C ASP A 236 18.46 -2.82 -0.17
N LEU A 237 17.86 -2.25 0.86
CA LEU A 237 16.79 -2.88 1.62
C LEU A 237 15.42 -2.69 1.00
N GLU A 238 15.35 -2.09 -0.16
CA GLU A 238 14.12 -2.00 -0.92
C GLU A 238 13.57 -3.39 -1.28
N GLY A 239 12.30 -3.63 -0.96
CA GLY A 239 11.64 -4.93 -1.17
C GLY A 239 11.96 -5.99 -0.13
N VAL A 240 12.88 -5.75 0.81
CA VAL A 240 13.13 -6.64 1.94
C VAL A 240 12.10 -6.37 3.04
N ALA A 241 11.47 -7.43 3.57
CA ALA A 241 10.40 -7.32 4.56
C ALA A 241 10.93 -7.03 5.98
N VAL A 242 11.68 -5.93 6.14
CA VAL A 242 12.23 -5.45 7.43
C VAL A 242 11.72 -4.06 7.76
N LEU A 243 11.57 -3.74 9.04
CA LEU A 243 11.22 -2.39 9.48
C LEU A 243 12.47 -1.56 9.65
N LEU A 244 12.60 -0.48 8.88
CA LEU A 244 13.70 0.46 9.00
C LEU A 244 13.34 1.59 9.95
N LYS A 245 14.23 1.86 10.91
CA LYS A 245 14.13 3.01 11.81
C LYS A 245 15.46 3.77 11.82
N VAL A 246 15.37 5.08 11.80
CA VAL A 246 16.54 5.98 11.78
C VAL A 246 16.54 6.86 13.01
N LYS A 247 17.70 7.03 13.64
CA LYS A 247 17.89 8.02 14.72
C LYS A 247 17.67 9.41 14.14
N PRO A 248 16.70 10.21 14.67
CA PRO A 248 16.48 11.56 14.19
C PRO A 248 17.64 12.49 14.59
N ASN A 249 17.89 13.47 13.76
CA ASN A 249 18.71 14.62 14.13
C ASN A 249 17.82 15.79 14.60
N ASN A 250 18.41 16.86 15.10
CA ASN A 250 17.69 18.03 15.58
C ASN A 250 16.82 18.67 14.48
N TYR A 251 17.27 18.68 13.24
CA TYR A 251 16.49 19.19 12.11
C TYR A 251 15.24 18.35 11.87
N ASP A 252 15.33 17.02 11.93
CA ASP A 252 14.18 16.14 11.74
C ASP A 252 13.13 16.31 12.86
N ILE A 253 13.58 16.59 14.09
CA ILE A 253 12.70 16.88 15.23
C ILE A 253 11.99 18.21 15.01
N LEU A 254 12.72 19.28 14.67
CA LEU A 254 12.18 20.60 14.42
C LEU A 254 11.26 20.64 13.18
N ALA A 255 11.57 19.84 12.16
CA ALA A 255 10.74 19.69 10.96
C ALA A 255 9.48 18.83 11.19
N GLY A 256 9.24 18.34 12.41
CA GLY A 256 8.05 17.55 12.76
C GLY A 256 8.00 16.16 12.12
N LYS A 257 9.14 15.62 11.65
CA LYS A 257 9.21 14.28 11.04
C LYS A 257 9.11 13.15 12.07
N VAL A 258 9.40 13.44 13.33
CA VAL A 258 9.37 12.49 14.44
C VAL A 258 7.94 12.41 14.98
N LYS A 259 7.36 11.22 14.95
CA LYS A 259 6.03 10.96 15.52
C LYS A 259 6.18 10.16 16.82
N MET A 260 5.68 10.69 17.92
CA MET A 260 5.61 9.95 19.19
C MET A 260 4.57 8.82 19.07
N LYS A 261 5.02 7.57 19.19
CA LYS A 261 4.14 6.39 19.24
C LYS A 261 3.86 5.92 20.66
N SER A 262 4.79 6.15 21.58
CA SER A 262 4.71 5.80 23.00
C SER A 262 5.50 6.81 23.81
N MET A 263 5.09 7.06 25.06
CA MET A 263 5.83 7.93 25.99
C MET A 263 7.14 7.31 26.47
N PHE A 264 7.33 6.02 26.29
CA PHE A 264 8.51 5.27 26.79
C PHE A 264 9.48 4.87 25.67
N ASP A 265 9.15 5.09 24.41
CA ASP A 265 10.00 4.73 23.28
C ASP A 265 11.02 5.83 22.98
N VAL A 266 12.20 5.39 22.55
CA VAL A 266 13.20 6.30 21.98
C VAL A 266 12.61 6.88 20.69
N PRO A 267 12.67 8.21 20.48
CA PRO A 267 12.16 8.84 19.28
C PRO A 267 12.97 8.38 18.08
N LEU A 268 12.34 7.61 17.19
CA LEU A 268 12.92 7.09 15.95
C LEU A 268 12.02 7.43 14.78
N ILE A 269 12.62 7.76 13.64
CA ILE A 269 11.90 7.93 12.38
C ILE A 269 11.73 6.55 11.74
N GLU A 270 10.50 6.11 11.59
CA GLU A 270 10.18 4.88 10.89
C GLU A 270 10.08 5.15 9.39
N ILE A 271 10.95 4.52 8.61
CA ILE A 271 10.86 4.52 7.17
C ILE A 271 9.82 3.46 6.78
N LYS A 272 8.64 3.93 6.36
CA LYS A 272 7.54 3.04 5.97
C LYS A 272 7.74 2.52 4.57
N HIS A 273 7.60 1.22 4.39
CA HIS A 273 7.48 0.61 3.07
C HIS A 273 6.03 0.63 2.55
N ASP A 274 5.04 0.82 3.42
CA ASP A 274 3.63 0.91 3.03
C ASP A 274 3.33 2.30 2.44
N LEU A 275 3.24 2.38 1.12
CA LEU A 275 3.00 3.61 0.37
C LEU A 275 1.59 4.17 0.56
N MET A 276 0.62 3.29 0.84
CA MET A 276 -0.80 3.63 0.94
C MET A 276 -1.50 2.70 1.95
N PRO A 277 -2.49 3.18 2.74
CA PRO A 277 -3.31 2.32 3.59
C PRO A 277 -4.02 1.23 2.78
N VAL A 278 -4.19 0.03 3.35
CA VAL A 278 -4.74 -1.14 2.65
C VAL A 278 -6.09 -0.88 2.03
N TRP A 279 -7.00 -0.22 2.77
CA TRP A 279 -8.34 0.09 2.30
C TRP A 279 -8.33 1.01 1.07
N GLN A 280 -7.41 1.99 1.03
CA GLN A 280 -7.24 2.83 -0.15
C GLN A 280 -6.68 2.03 -1.32
N PHE A 281 -5.75 1.10 -1.07
CA PHE A 281 -5.21 0.23 -2.11
C PHE A 281 -6.29 -0.65 -2.75
N VAL A 282 -7.17 -1.25 -1.91
CA VAL A 282 -8.31 -2.05 -2.38
C VAL A 282 -9.31 -1.18 -3.13
N LEU A 283 -9.66 -0.02 -2.57
CA LEU A 283 -10.60 0.92 -3.21
C LEU A 283 -10.04 1.45 -4.53
N LYS A 284 -8.74 1.78 -4.59
CA LYS A 284 -8.06 2.15 -5.84
C LYS A 284 -8.22 1.05 -6.91
N ARG A 285 -8.03 -0.22 -6.53
CA ARG A 285 -8.19 -1.33 -7.49
C ARG A 285 -9.63 -1.47 -7.99
N ILE A 286 -10.62 -1.29 -7.11
CA ILE A 286 -12.04 -1.29 -7.49
C ILE A 286 -12.32 -0.13 -8.46
N ILE A 287 -11.86 1.08 -8.15
CA ILE A 287 -11.99 2.26 -9.03
C ILE A 287 -11.32 2.01 -10.38
N ASP A 288 -10.10 1.46 -10.40
CA ASP A 288 -9.37 1.12 -11.62
C ASP A 288 -10.19 0.18 -12.53
N ILE A 289 -10.78 -0.88 -11.95
CA ILE A 289 -11.60 -1.84 -12.69
C ILE A 289 -12.89 -1.19 -13.22
N VAL A 290 -13.66 -0.57 -12.32
CA VAL A 290 -14.95 0.04 -12.66
C VAL A 290 -14.79 1.13 -13.74
N PHE A 291 -13.82 2.02 -13.55
CA PHE A 291 -13.56 3.08 -14.50
C PHE A 291 -13.06 2.54 -15.85
N SER A 292 -12.23 1.52 -15.87
CA SER A 292 -11.74 0.90 -17.12
C SER A 292 -12.85 0.21 -17.89
N VAL A 293 -13.75 -0.50 -17.21
CA VAL A 293 -14.94 -1.11 -17.85
C VAL A 293 -15.83 -0.02 -18.43
N LEU A 294 -16.14 1.02 -17.66
CA LEU A 294 -16.96 2.14 -18.13
C LEU A 294 -16.30 2.86 -19.31
N ALA A 295 -14.98 3.11 -19.25
CA ALA A 295 -14.26 3.76 -20.33
C ALA A 295 -14.31 2.93 -21.64
N ILE A 296 -14.11 1.62 -21.55
CA ILE A 296 -14.19 0.73 -22.73
C ILE A 296 -15.62 0.73 -23.31
N LEU A 297 -16.66 0.63 -22.47
CA LEU A 297 -18.06 0.62 -22.92
C LEU A 297 -18.46 1.96 -23.55
N VAL A 298 -18.19 3.08 -22.87
CA VAL A 298 -18.58 4.43 -23.35
C VAL A 298 -17.79 4.81 -24.61
N LEU A 299 -16.50 4.47 -24.66
CA LEU A 299 -15.64 4.80 -25.78
C LEU A 299 -15.68 3.74 -26.91
N SER A 300 -16.51 2.69 -26.78
CA SER A 300 -16.61 1.63 -27.78
C SER A 300 -16.88 2.13 -29.23
N PRO A 301 -17.71 3.15 -29.48
CA PRO A 301 -17.85 3.70 -30.83
C PRO A 301 -16.54 4.32 -31.35
N LEU A 302 -15.79 5.02 -30.47
CA LEU A 302 -14.50 5.58 -30.84
C LEU A 302 -13.47 4.48 -31.12
N TYR A 303 -13.48 3.38 -30.37
CA TYR A 303 -12.64 2.20 -30.68
C TYR A 303 -12.92 1.66 -32.06
N LEU A 304 -14.19 1.47 -32.43
CA LEU A 304 -14.57 0.94 -33.75
C LEU A 304 -14.12 1.86 -34.90
N VAL A 305 -14.35 3.17 -34.77
CA VAL A 305 -13.87 4.17 -35.73
C VAL A 305 -12.34 4.16 -35.83
N THR A 306 -11.66 4.11 -34.70
CA THR A 306 -10.18 4.09 -34.66
C THR A 306 -9.62 2.81 -35.31
N ILE A 307 -10.20 1.64 -35.05
CA ILE A 307 -9.84 0.37 -35.66
C ILE A 307 -9.92 0.46 -37.18
N LEU A 308 -11.02 1.01 -37.70
CA LEU A 308 -11.22 1.17 -39.15
C LEU A 308 -10.17 2.11 -39.74
N LEU A 309 -9.97 3.29 -39.14
CA LEU A 309 -9.02 4.30 -39.62
C LEU A 309 -7.56 3.84 -39.54
N VAL A 310 -7.17 3.11 -38.50
CA VAL A 310 -5.83 2.49 -38.40
C VAL A 310 -5.60 1.50 -39.53
N LYS A 311 -6.60 0.64 -39.82
CA LYS A 311 -6.51 -0.35 -40.89
C LYS A 311 -6.42 0.28 -42.28
N LEU A 312 -7.13 1.41 -42.48
CA LEU A 312 -7.11 2.17 -43.74
C LEU A 312 -5.82 3.01 -43.91
N SER A 313 -5.22 3.47 -42.81
CA SER A 313 -4.07 4.38 -42.86
C SER A 313 -2.75 3.69 -43.25
N SER A 314 -2.57 2.40 -42.94
CA SER A 314 -1.38 1.64 -43.31
C SER A 314 -1.59 0.12 -43.19
N LYS A 315 -0.87 -0.69 -44.01
CA LYS A 315 -0.91 -2.16 -43.94
C LYS A 315 -0.30 -2.65 -42.61
N GLY A 316 -0.93 -3.65 -41.97
CA GLY A 316 -0.42 -4.32 -40.76
C GLY A 316 -1.46 -4.49 -39.64
N PRO A 317 -1.07 -4.92 -38.44
CA PRO A 317 -1.96 -5.16 -37.31
C PRO A 317 -2.56 -3.85 -36.78
N ILE A 318 -3.72 -3.94 -36.15
CA ILE A 318 -4.44 -2.79 -35.56
C ILE A 318 -3.77 -2.38 -34.25
N PHE A 319 -3.43 -3.36 -33.44
CA PHE A 319 -2.80 -3.16 -32.15
C PHE A 319 -1.28 -3.29 -32.27
N TYR A 320 -0.59 -2.51 -31.45
CA TYR A 320 0.84 -2.55 -31.24
C TYR A 320 1.13 -2.94 -29.80
N TYR A 321 2.01 -3.91 -29.64
CA TYR A 321 2.44 -4.42 -28.34
C TYR A 321 3.89 -4.05 -28.13
N GLN A 322 4.23 -3.58 -26.93
CA GLN A 322 5.59 -3.20 -26.59
C GLN A 322 5.91 -3.59 -25.15
N GLU A 323 7.03 -4.26 -24.95
CA GLU A 323 7.50 -4.61 -23.63
C GLU A 323 7.82 -3.38 -22.78
N ARG A 324 7.33 -3.40 -21.56
CA ARG A 324 7.51 -2.37 -20.53
C ARG A 324 7.79 -3.01 -19.17
N LEU A 325 8.41 -2.22 -18.29
CA LEU A 325 8.62 -2.61 -16.89
C LEU A 325 7.43 -2.19 -16.04
N GLY A 326 6.88 -3.16 -15.32
CA GLY A 326 5.81 -2.98 -14.34
C GLY A 326 6.30 -3.02 -12.89
N ILE A 327 5.39 -3.39 -11.98
CA ILE A 327 5.70 -3.55 -10.55
C ILE A 327 6.81 -4.60 -10.37
N HIS A 328 7.74 -4.34 -9.45
CA HIS A 328 8.92 -5.19 -9.19
C HIS A 328 9.76 -5.51 -10.42
N ARG A 329 9.74 -4.61 -11.43
CA ARG A 329 10.42 -4.76 -12.72
C ARG A 329 9.94 -5.95 -13.56
N ASN A 330 8.77 -6.51 -13.29
CA ASN A 330 8.19 -7.56 -14.12
C ASN A 330 7.87 -7.02 -15.51
N LEU A 331 8.22 -7.79 -16.54
CA LEU A 331 7.92 -7.44 -17.93
C LEU A 331 6.43 -7.64 -18.21
N PHE A 332 5.82 -6.69 -18.90
CA PHE A 332 4.48 -6.82 -19.44
C PHE A 332 4.37 -6.13 -20.80
N ASN A 333 3.38 -6.49 -21.59
CA ASN A 333 3.11 -5.88 -22.87
C ASN A 333 2.06 -4.78 -22.78
N ILE A 334 2.47 -3.53 -23.00
CA ILE A 334 1.53 -2.42 -23.13
C ILE A 334 0.81 -2.52 -24.47
N ILE A 335 -0.52 -2.32 -24.47
CA ILE A 335 -1.38 -2.42 -25.64
C ILE A 335 -1.71 -1.00 -26.13
N LYS A 336 -1.45 -0.71 -27.41
CA LYS A 336 -1.76 0.57 -28.05
C LYS A 336 -2.39 0.35 -29.43
N PHE A 337 -3.11 1.35 -29.93
CA PHE A 337 -3.40 1.39 -31.37
C PHE A 337 -2.12 1.74 -32.13
N ARG A 338 -1.90 1.11 -33.26
CA ARG A 338 -0.76 1.39 -34.11
C ARG A 338 -0.84 2.80 -34.71
N SER A 339 0.05 3.68 -34.28
CA SER A 339 0.15 5.07 -34.75
C SER A 339 1.32 5.31 -35.70
N MET A 340 2.21 4.32 -35.86
CA MET A 340 3.40 4.36 -36.76
C MET A 340 3.32 3.27 -37.83
N TYR A 341 4.15 3.43 -38.89
CA TYR A 341 4.35 2.37 -39.89
C TYR A 341 5.03 1.14 -39.26
N VAL A 342 4.79 -0.05 -39.86
CA VAL A 342 5.29 -1.32 -39.28
C VAL A 342 6.79 -1.36 -39.10
N ASP A 343 7.52 -0.69 -39.97
CA ASP A 343 9.00 -0.68 -40.01
C ASP A 343 9.64 0.44 -39.17
N ALA A 344 8.85 1.11 -38.32
CA ALA A 344 9.27 2.30 -37.58
C ALA A 344 10.47 2.09 -36.65
N GLU A 345 10.70 0.86 -36.17
CA GLU A 345 11.78 0.53 -35.22
C GLU A 345 12.83 -0.44 -35.79
N LYS A 346 12.97 -0.55 -37.11
CA LYS A 346 14.01 -1.40 -37.73
C LYS A 346 15.45 -1.06 -37.30
N LEU A 347 15.70 0.20 -36.92
CA LEU A 347 17.00 0.69 -36.43
C LEU A 347 17.15 0.63 -34.90
N GLY A 348 16.25 -0.10 -34.20
CA GLY A 348 16.25 -0.23 -32.74
C GLY A 348 15.36 0.79 -31.99
N PRO A 349 15.38 0.75 -30.66
CA PRO A 349 14.56 1.61 -29.84
C PRO A 349 14.93 3.09 -29.96
N GLN A 350 13.98 3.92 -30.38
CA GLN A 350 14.16 5.37 -30.49
C GLN A 350 13.03 6.10 -29.79
N LEU A 351 13.35 7.23 -29.17
CA LEU A 351 12.35 8.15 -28.64
C LEU A 351 11.65 8.88 -29.79
N SER A 352 10.37 9.16 -29.64
CA SER A 352 9.61 9.92 -30.63
C SER A 352 10.02 11.40 -30.60
N GLN A 353 10.25 11.98 -31.79
CA GLN A 353 10.59 13.39 -31.96
C GLN A 353 9.43 14.19 -32.52
N ASP A 354 9.52 15.52 -32.43
CA ASP A 354 8.55 16.39 -33.10
C ASP A 354 8.69 16.20 -34.63
N ASN A 355 7.56 16.08 -35.34
CA ASN A 355 7.49 15.79 -36.79
C ASN A 355 8.12 14.45 -37.24
N ASP A 356 8.05 13.43 -36.38
CA ASP A 356 8.57 12.09 -36.68
C ASP A 356 7.90 11.50 -37.94
N ILE A 357 8.68 11.26 -38.97
CA ILE A 357 8.21 10.73 -40.28
C ILE A 357 7.65 9.31 -40.19
N ARG A 358 7.96 8.58 -39.11
CA ARG A 358 7.45 7.22 -38.85
C ARG A 358 5.98 7.19 -38.49
N ILE A 359 5.38 8.34 -38.12
CA ILE A 359 4.00 8.48 -37.68
C ILE A 359 3.07 8.61 -38.89
N THR A 360 2.00 7.79 -38.93
CA THR A 360 0.97 7.89 -39.97
C THR A 360 0.13 9.19 -39.81
N LYS A 361 -0.55 9.63 -40.89
CA LYS A 361 -1.42 10.82 -40.84
C LYS A 361 -2.49 10.72 -39.71
N TRP A 362 -3.15 9.57 -39.60
CA TRP A 362 -4.12 9.31 -38.51
C TRP A 362 -3.42 9.13 -37.15
N GLY A 363 -2.24 8.53 -37.16
CA GLY A 363 -1.42 8.35 -35.98
C GLY A 363 -1.06 9.68 -35.30
N ARG A 364 -0.86 10.74 -36.06
CA ARG A 364 -0.58 12.08 -35.53
C ARG A 364 -1.78 12.62 -34.74
N ILE A 365 -3.00 12.48 -35.25
CA ILE A 365 -4.23 12.85 -34.54
C ILE A 365 -4.40 12.01 -33.28
N MET A 366 -4.24 10.69 -33.40
CA MET A 366 -4.35 9.79 -32.26
C MET A 366 -3.38 10.16 -31.12
N ARG A 367 -2.13 10.49 -31.43
CA ARG A 367 -1.12 10.90 -30.45
C ARG A 367 -1.42 12.23 -29.80
N GLN A 368 -1.90 13.21 -30.59
CA GLN A 368 -2.29 14.52 -30.10
C GLN A 368 -3.38 14.43 -29.02
N TYR A 369 -4.36 13.55 -29.20
CA TYR A 369 -5.48 13.35 -28.26
C TYR A 369 -5.35 12.08 -27.40
N ARG A 370 -4.19 11.39 -27.47
CA ARG A 370 -3.91 10.13 -26.74
C ARG A 370 -4.90 8.99 -27.02
N ILE A 371 -5.55 8.99 -28.16
CA ILE A 371 -6.46 7.92 -28.60
C ILE A 371 -5.72 6.59 -28.76
N ASP A 372 -4.43 6.67 -29.19
CA ASP A 372 -3.58 5.50 -29.32
C ASP A 372 -3.33 4.76 -27.99
N GLU A 373 -3.49 5.41 -26.87
CA GLU A 373 -3.27 4.84 -25.54
C GLU A 373 -4.55 4.23 -24.92
N LEU A 374 -5.75 4.42 -25.53
CA LEU A 374 -7.01 3.88 -25.00
C LEU A 374 -6.99 2.36 -24.75
N PRO A 375 -6.35 1.50 -25.59
CA PRO A 375 -6.31 0.06 -25.32
C PRO A 375 -5.62 -0.33 -24.01
N GLN A 376 -4.88 0.58 -23.36
CA GLN A 376 -4.25 0.33 -22.06
C GLN A 376 -5.26 0.09 -20.92
N PHE A 377 -6.53 0.50 -21.09
CA PHE A 377 -7.58 0.11 -20.15
C PHE A 377 -7.73 -1.41 -20.03
N LEU A 378 -7.38 -2.18 -21.06
CA LEU A 378 -7.29 -3.64 -20.98
C LEU A 378 -6.14 -4.08 -20.06
N ASN A 379 -4.96 -3.42 -20.14
CA ASN A 379 -3.85 -3.70 -19.22
C ASN A 379 -4.24 -3.40 -17.76
N VAL A 380 -5.06 -2.36 -17.53
CA VAL A 380 -5.58 -2.07 -16.20
C VAL A 380 -6.51 -3.17 -15.71
N LEU A 381 -7.40 -3.68 -16.56
CA LEU A 381 -8.33 -4.78 -16.20
C LEU A 381 -7.57 -6.07 -15.85
N VAL A 382 -6.60 -6.45 -16.67
CA VAL A 382 -5.74 -7.63 -16.42
C VAL A 382 -4.92 -7.44 -15.13
N GLY A 383 -4.54 -6.21 -14.81
CA GLY A 383 -3.84 -5.89 -13.56
C GLY A 383 -2.37 -5.55 -13.71
N ASP A 384 -1.86 -5.44 -14.94
CA ASP A 384 -0.49 -5.01 -15.22
C ASP A 384 -0.31 -3.53 -14.91
N MET A 385 -1.37 -2.74 -15.09
CA MET A 385 -1.38 -1.29 -14.91
C MET A 385 -2.46 -0.84 -13.92
N SER A 386 -2.39 0.43 -13.54
CA SER A 386 -3.40 1.23 -12.86
C SER A 386 -3.77 2.42 -13.75
N ILE A 387 -4.87 3.10 -13.48
CA ILE A 387 -5.20 4.33 -14.21
C ILE A 387 -4.16 5.41 -13.88
N VAL A 388 -3.84 5.60 -12.60
CA VAL A 388 -2.85 6.57 -12.12
C VAL A 388 -1.65 5.84 -11.51
N GLY A 389 -0.48 6.14 -12.01
CA GLY A 389 0.80 5.58 -11.56
C GLY A 389 1.97 6.14 -12.38
N PRO A 390 3.21 5.86 -12.04
CA PRO A 390 4.37 6.29 -12.83
C PRO A 390 4.30 5.74 -14.25
N ARG A 391 4.83 6.49 -15.22
CA ARG A 391 4.85 6.04 -16.62
C ARG A 391 5.73 4.80 -16.78
N PRO A 392 5.24 3.71 -17.42
CA PRO A 392 6.06 2.53 -17.68
C PRO A 392 7.09 2.82 -18.77
N GLU A 393 8.37 2.57 -18.48
CA GLU A 393 9.45 2.75 -19.44
C GLU A 393 9.91 1.42 -20.04
N ARG A 394 10.56 1.47 -21.19
CA ARG A 394 11.17 0.31 -21.86
C ARG A 394 12.38 -0.18 -21.04
N PRO A 395 12.66 -1.48 -20.96
CA PRO A 395 13.82 -2.01 -20.24
C PRO A 395 15.12 -1.31 -20.61
N PHE A 396 15.36 -1.10 -21.90
CA PHE A 396 16.53 -0.42 -22.44
C PHE A 396 16.77 0.99 -21.85
N TYR A 397 15.71 1.79 -21.69
CA TYR A 397 15.84 3.13 -21.11
C TYR A 397 15.90 3.08 -19.59
N ALA A 398 15.14 2.19 -18.96
CA ALA A 398 15.14 2.01 -17.51
C ALA A 398 16.53 1.63 -16.99
N ASP A 399 17.24 0.73 -17.68
CA ASP A 399 18.59 0.33 -17.27
C ASP A 399 19.59 1.50 -17.37
N LYS A 400 19.48 2.33 -18.40
CA LYS A 400 20.27 3.56 -18.53
C LYS A 400 19.94 4.58 -17.43
N LEU A 401 18.66 4.70 -17.08
CA LEU A 401 18.20 5.62 -16.03
C LEU A 401 18.70 5.18 -14.65
N ILE A 402 18.69 3.88 -14.34
CA ILE A 402 19.20 3.35 -13.08
C ILE A 402 20.69 3.62 -12.89
N LEU A 403 21.49 3.54 -13.97
CA LEU A 403 22.91 3.86 -13.91
C LEU A 403 23.19 5.33 -13.58
N LYS A 404 22.37 6.26 -14.13
CA LYS A 404 22.49 7.70 -13.88
C LYS A 404 21.83 8.14 -12.57
N ALA A 405 20.71 7.51 -12.21
CA ALA A 405 19.87 7.86 -11.07
C ALA A 405 19.38 6.59 -10.36
N PRO A 406 20.15 6.02 -9.39
CA PRO A 406 19.83 4.76 -8.72
C PRO A 406 18.45 4.74 -8.07
N HIS A 407 17.96 5.89 -7.61
CA HIS A 407 16.61 6.05 -7.04
C HIS A 407 15.48 5.86 -8.07
N TYR A 408 15.78 5.72 -9.37
CA TYR A 408 14.79 5.31 -10.38
C TYR A 408 14.12 3.97 -10.05
N LYS A 409 14.79 3.09 -9.29
CA LYS A 409 14.21 1.82 -8.84
C LYS A 409 12.90 2.01 -8.05
N HIS A 410 12.71 3.15 -7.38
CA HIS A 410 11.51 3.45 -6.58
C HIS A 410 10.22 3.45 -7.39
N ILE A 411 10.25 3.77 -8.70
CA ILE A 411 9.02 3.76 -9.51
C ILE A 411 8.43 2.36 -9.67
N HIS A 412 9.24 1.32 -9.53
CA HIS A 412 8.78 -0.06 -9.65
C HIS A 412 8.15 -0.64 -8.38
N LYS A 413 8.01 0.17 -7.31
CA LYS A 413 7.24 -0.20 -6.10
C LYS A 413 5.74 -0.30 -6.35
N VAL A 414 5.25 0.38 -7.36
CA VAL A 414 3.83 0.49 -7.69
C VAL A 414 3.55 0.07 -9.12
N LYS A 415 2.28 -0.22 -9.41
CA LYS A 415 1.86 -0.46 -10.79
C LYS A 415 2.02 0.80 -11.62
N PRO A 416 2.53 0.69 -12.86
CA PRO A 416 2.59 1.81 -13.79
C PRO A 416 1.18 2.29 -14.14
N GLY A 417 1.06 3.58 -14.50
CA GLY A 417 -0.20 4.22 -14.82
C GLY A 417 -0.38 4.53 -16.31
N ILE A 418 -1.65 4.64 -16.74
CA ILE A 418 -2.00 5.26 -18.01
C ILE A 418 -1.61 6.74 -17.97
N THR A 419 -1.83 7.39 -16.82
CA THR A 419 -1.37 8.76 -16.55
C THR A 419 -0.53 8.82 -15.27
N SER A 420 0.35 9.83 -15.18
CA SER A 420 1.23 10.03 -14.02
C SER A 420 1.31 11.51 -13.64
N TRP A 421 1.69 11.76 -12.37
CA TRP A 421 1.96 13.12 -11.92
C TRP A 421 3.11 13.77 -12.69
N GLY A 422 4.16 12.98 -13.02
CA GLY A 422 5.27 13.43 -13.86
C GLY A 422 4.81 13.83 -15.25
N MET A 423 3.90 13.08 -15.88
CA MET A 423 3.34 13.46 -17.19
C MET A 423 2.51 14.73 -17.14
N VAL A 424 1.76 14.95 -16.05
CA VAL A 424 0.91 16.14 -15.86
C VAL A 424 1.73 17.39 -15.60
N LYS A 425 2.79 17.29 -14.77
CA LYS A 425 3.58 18.44 -14.33
C LYS A 425 4.73 18.80 -15.27
N TYR A 426 5.47 17.80 -15.72
CA TYR A 426 6.64 17.98 -16.58
C TYR A 426 6.30 17.84 -18.07
N GLY A 427 5.41 16.92 -18.40
CA GLY A 427 5.05 16.61 -19.79
C GLY A 427 5.87 15.44 -20.37
N TYR A 428 6.09 15.49 -21.68
CA TYR A 428 6.90 14.50 -22.39
C TYR A 428 8.38 14.75 -22.17
N ALA A 429 9.14 13.69 -21.96
CA ALA A 429 10.59 13.68 -21.90
C ALA A 429 11.14 13.09 -23.20
N SER A 430 11.97 13.85 -23.89
CA SER A 430 12.58 13.48 -25.17
C SER A 430 14.04 12.99 -25.00
N THR A 431 14.64 13.24 -23.83
CA THR A 431 15.99 12.82 -23.47
C THR A 431 16.03 12.06 -22.16
N THR A 432 17.11 11.33 -21.87
CA THR A 432 17.29 10.63 -20.59
C THR A 432 17.38 11.59 -19.42
N ASP A 433 17.93 12.79 -19.61
CA ASP A 433 18.06 13.77 -18.55
C ASP A 433 16.70 14.39 -18.20
N GLU A 434 15.86 14.69 -19.20
CA GLU A 434 14.47 15.08 -19.00
C GLU A 434 13.63 13.97 -18.31
N MET A 435 13.93 12.69 -18.60
CA MET A 435 13.28 11.58 -17.88
C MET A 435 13.67 11.56 -16.40
N ILE A 436 14.90 11.90 -16.05
CA ILE A 436 15.35 12.02 -14.65
C ILE A 436 14.68 13.23 -13.97
N ASP A 437 14.52 14.35 -14.65
CA ASP A 437 13.80 15.49 -14.10
C ASP A 437 12.32 15.20 -13.86
N ARG A 438 11.69 14.48 -14.79
CA ARG A 438 10.30 14.00 -14.61
C ARG A 438 10.16 13.01 -13.45
N LEU A 439 11.18 12.14 -13.25
CA LEU A 439 11.20 11.15 -12.18
C LEU A 439 10.94 11.75 -10.80
N LYS A 440 11.45 12.95 -10.52
CA LYS A 440 11.25 13.65 -9.25
C LYS A 440 9.76 13.78 -8.88
N TYR A 441 8.92 14.09 -9.87
CA TYR A 441 7.46 14.20 -9.66
C TYR A 441 6.80 12.85 -9.44
N ASP A 442 7.24 11.82 -10.18
CA ASP A 442 6.69 10.47 -10.02
C ASP A 442 7.10 9.88 -8.65
N VAL A 443 8.32 10.14 -8.15
CA VAL A 443 8.73 9.76 -6.78
C VAL A 443 7.91 10.50 -5.73
N ILE A 444 7.69 11.83 -5.89
CA ILE A 444 6.84 12.59 -4.96
C ILE A 444 5.41 12.02 -4.92
N TYR A 445 4.87 11.62 -6.08
CA TYR A 445 3.56 10.97 -6.11
C TYR A 445 3.57 9.64 -5.34
N ILE A 446 4.57 8.79 -5.55
CA ILE A 446 4.69 7.49 -4.88
C ILE A 446 4.76 7.64 -3.36
N GLU A 447 5.58 8.55 -2.86
CA GLU A 447 5.72 8.81 -1.42
C GLU A 447 4.45 9.44 -0.78
N ASN A 448 3.57 10.01 -1.60
CA ASN A 448 2.31 10.64 -1.17
C ASN A 448 1.08 9.99 -1.79
N MET A 449 1.14 8.71 -2.13
CA MET A 449 0.02 8.01 -2.76
C MET A 449 -1.24 8.07 -1.88
N SER A 450 -2.33 8.50 -2.51
CA SER A 450 -3.68 8.49 -1.93
C SER A 450 -4.72 8.59 -3.04
N ILE A 451 -5.94 8.12 -2.78
CA ILE A 451 -7.06 8.25 -3.73
C ILE A 451 -7.31 9.73 -4.09
N PHE A 452 -7.10 10.63 -3.13
CA PHE A 452 -7.26 12.06 -3.37
C PHE A 452 -6.22 12.61 -4.36
N ASN A 453 -4.97 12.16 -4.29
CA ASN A 453 -3.93 12.53 -5.25
C ASN A 453 -4.19 11.89 -6.61
N ASP A 454 -4.71 10.66 -6.67
CA ASP A 454 -5.15 10.04 -7.92
C ASP A 454 -6.22 10.89 -8.60
N LEU A 455 -7.23 11.32 -7.85
CA LEU A 455 -8.29 12.19 -8.38
C LEU A 455 -7.73 13.51 -8.94
N LYS A 456 -6.77 14.14 -8.23
CA LYS A 456 -6.09 15.33 -8.75
C LYS A 456 -5.39 15.05 -10.08
N VAL A 457 -4.61 13.96 -10.17
CA VAL A 457 -3.91 13.58 -11.41
C VAL A 457 -4.91 13.40 -12.54
N LEU A 458 -6.04 12.73 -12.29
CA LEU A 458 -7.09 12.52 -13.29
C LEU A 458 -7.68 13.84 -13.79
N ILE A 459 -8.06 14.74 -12.89
CA ILE A 459 -8.63 16.05 -13.26
C ILE A 459 -7.66 16.84 -14.17
N TYR A 460 -6.38 16.88 -13.81
CA TYR A 460 -5.38 17.55 -14.63
C TYR A 460 -5.13 16.84 -15.96
N THR A 461 -5.18 15.49 -15.99
CA THR A 461 -5.04 14.71 -17.21
C THR A 461 -6.17 15.02 -18.19
N PHE A 462 -7.42 15.05 -17.73
CA PHE A 462 -8.55 15.46 -18.57
C PHE A 462 -8.32 16.83 -19.19
N LYS A 463 -7.90 17.81 -18.41
CA LYS A 463 -7.60 19.16 -18.91
C LYS A 463 -6.55 19.14 -20.03
N ILE A 464 -5.47 18.35 -19.90
CA ILE A 464 -4.39 18.24 -20.90
C ILE A 464 -4.90 17.56 -22.18
N VAL A 465 -5.69 16.48 -22.05
CA VAL A 465 -6.27 15.76 -23.20
C VAL A 465 -7.19 16.66 -24.00
N PHE A 466 -8.09 17.39 -23.35
CA PHE A 466 -8.99 18.33 -24.03
C PHE A 466 -8.27 19.51 -24.70
N GLN A 467 -7.08 19.90 -24.21
CA GLN A 467 -6.27 20.94 -24.83
C GLN A 467 -5.46 20.42 -26.03
N GLY A 468 -5.50 19.11 -26.33
CA GLY A 468 -4.77 18.52 -27.44
C GLY A 468 -3.24 18.67 -27.31
N ARG A 469 -2.71 18.71 -26.07
CA ARG A 469 -1.27 18.85 -25.79
C ARG A 469 -0.54 17.50 -25.72
N GLY A 470 -1.08 16.43 -26.34
CA GLY A 470 -0.34 15.22 -26.63
C GLY A 470 0.74 15.50 -27.69
N LYS A 471 1.73 14.60 -27.83
CA LYS A 471 2.74 14.68 -28.93
C LYS A 471 2.34 13.80 -30.10
#